data_831b127d1353c92e7ddba9cc1383da30
#
_entry.id   831b127d1353c92e7ddba9cc1383da30
#
_cell.length_a   1.000
_cell.length_b   1.000
_cell.length_c   1.000
_cell.angle_alpha   90.00
_cell.angle_beta   90.00
_cell.angle_gamma   90.00
#
_symmetry.space_group_name_H-M   'P 1'
#
loop_
_entity.id
_entity.type
_entity.pdbx_description
1 polymer ?
#
loop_
_entity_poly.entity_id
_entity_poly.type
_entity_poly.pdbx_seq_one_letter_code
_entity_poly.pdbx_strand_id
1 'polypeptide(L)'
;AQDFKTPYEKGNGNQTTTYEEMVKFYDDLDKNFESISVVEKGKDDNGELIRVVIFDNSKKQNIPVILINNGIHPGESDGIDATMMLIRDLALGKIKVPQNTKVAAIEAYNISGMQRRGKFSRANQNGPEEHGFRGNARNFDLNRDFIKNDTENAKAFQEIFHWLKPIYFIDNHVSNGADYQYTFTYISTNKERLGNSLGTYFHQEMQPKLIQNMEKSKILNVPYVNIHGDSPDDGFPAFMDSPRYATGYTTLFNIPGTVAETHMLKPYQDRVKATYEYMRHSINFVDENYLDISKKMMEELTNYLPNKKYAIRWKLDSTKYSFIDFKGYEAGKKPSEISGKPRLFYDRNKPFTRKVKFFDTYKADKEIIIPTYYVIPKSEGKIIENLKRNQIKFKELQSDSLITVESYKIVDFKTVKNPYEGHYLHFDTQVSSELKTKKFRKGDYLVSTKQSGVKFLLETLEPEAVDSYFNWNEFDGILGQKEYFSDYVFEDTAAELLKTNKALKTAFELKKASDANFAEDGAAQLDWVYKNSEYYEGSVNQYPIYRIR
;
A
#
# COMPACT_ATOMS: atom_id res chain seq x y z
N ALA A 1 37.72 -18.44 15.52
CA ALA A 1 36.84 -17.65 14.67
C ALA A 1 35.63 -17.25 15.48
N GLN A 2 35.25 -15.99 15.48
CA GLN A 2 34.06 -15.52 16.17
C GLN A 2 32.82 -16.16 15.50
N ASP A 3 32.02 -16.85 16.33
CA ASP A 3 30.79 -17.51 15.84
C ASP A 3 29.64 -16.51 15.94
N PHE A 4 29.28 -15.85 14.82
CA PHE A 4 28.20 -14.88 14.74
C PHE A 4 26.80 -15.56 14.78
N LYS A 5 26.57 -16.40 15.80
CA LYS A 5 25.24 -16.98 16.03
C LYS A 5 24.24 -15.93 16.45
N THR A 6 23.07 -15.96 15.83
CA THR A 6 21.94 -15.11 16.22
C THR A 6 21.31 -15.58 17.54
N PRO A 7 20.56 -14.73 18.26
CA PRO A 7 19.78 -15.16 19.41
C PRO A 7 18.83 -16.34 19.10
N TYR A 8 18.20 -16.32 17.92
CA TYR A 8 17.38 -17.44 17.44
C TYR A 8 18.16 -18.77 17.38
N GLU A 9 19.37 -18.76 16.81
CA GLU A 9 20.22 -19.95 16.69
C GLU A 9 20.78 -20.44 18.04
N LYS A 10 20.92 -19.56 19.02
CA LYS A 10 21.33 -19.90 20.38
C LYS A 10 20.17 -20.46 21.22
N GLY A 11 18.93 -20.22 20.80
CA GLY A 11 17.73 -20.70 21.44
C GLY A 11 17.33 -22.11 21.03
N ASN A 12 16.08 -22.46 21.28
CA ASN A 12 15.50 -23.77 21.04
C ASN A 12 14.69 -23.88 19.74
N GLY A 13 14.82 -22.92 18.83
CA GLY A 13 14.04 -22.84 17.59
C GLY A 13 12.67 -22.15 17.75
N ASN A 14 12.34 -21.67 18.95
CA ASN A 14 11.08 -21.00 19.27
C ASN A 14 11.28 -19.65 20.00
N GLN A 15 12.46 -19.07 19.85
CA GLN A 15 12.83 -17.79 20.44
C GLN A 15 13.26 -16.83 19.35
N THR A 16 12.84 -15.57 19.45
CA THR A 16 13.25 -14.48 18.55
C THR A 16 14.13 -13.48 19.29
N THR A 17 14.95 -12.77 18.53
CA THR A 17 15.83 -11.72 19.04
C THR A 17 15.05 -10.59 19.72
N THR A 18 15.65 -9.95 20.72
CA THR A 18 15.22 -8.63 21.20
C THR A 18 15.75 -7.52 20.27
N TYR A 19 15.23 -6.30 20.40
CA TYR A 19 15.71 -5.15 19.63
C TYR A 19 17.19 -4.88 19.92
N GLU A 20 17.58 -4.87 21.20
CA GLU A 20 18.95 -4.60 21.62
C GLU A 20 19.94 -5.68 21.14
N GLU A 21 19.54 -6.94 21.19
CA GLU A 21 20.36 -8.04 20.65
C GLU A 21 20.53 -7.93 19.13
N MET A 22 19.49 -7.56 18.42
CA MET A 22 19.52 -7.33 16.96
C MET A 22 20.47 -6.17 16.60
N VAL A 23 20.33 -5.04 17.27
CA VAL A 23 21.21 -3.86 17.08
C VAL A 23 22.66 -4.25 17.28
N LYS A 24 22.96 -4.88 18.43
CA LYS A 24 24.31 -5.35 18.73
C LYS A 24 24.86 -6.31 17.68
N PHE A 25 24.03 -7.24 17.21
CA PHE A 25 24.44 -8.21 16.19
C PHE A 25 24.84 -7.53 14.88
N TYR A 26 24.06 -6.57 14.37
CA TYR A 26 24.40 -5.85 13.16
C TYR A 26 25.59 -4.91 13.34
N ASP A 27 25.73 -4.26 14.49
CA ASP A 27 26.93 -3.46 14.82
C ASP A 27 28.20 -4.32 14.85
N ASP A 28 28.12 -5.54 15.38
CA ASP A 28 29.22 -6.49 15.37
C ASP A 28 29.55 -6.95 13.94
N LEU A 29 28.58 -7.12 13.05
CA LEU A 29 28.82 -7.43 11.64
C LEU A 29 29.47 -6.25 10.91
N ASP A 30 28.94 -5.04 11.06
CA ASP A 30 29.49 -3.81 10.45
C ASP A 30 30.95 -3.60 10.83
N LYS A 31 31.28 -3.80 12.10
CA LYS A 31 32.63 -3.67 12.62
C LYS A 31 33.61 -4.72 12.08
N ASN A 32 33.15 -5.93 11.76
CA ASN A 32 34.02 -7.06 11.41
C ASN A 32 34.08 -7.36 9.91
N PHE A 33 33.17 -6.80 9.10
CA PHE A 33 33.10 -7.10 7.66
C PHE A 33 33.01 -5.81 6.83
N GLU A 34 33.99 -5.55 5.99
CA GLU A 34 34.00 -4.42 5.05
C GLU A 34 32.82 -4.43 4.07
N SER A 35 32.20 -5.59 3.85
CA SER A 35 31.02 -5.75 2.99
C SER A 35 29.70 -5.38 3.67
N ILE A 36 29.73 -5.09 4.96
CA ILE A 36 28.55 -4.69 5.74
C ILE A 36 28.67 -3.23 6.11
N SER A 37 27.56 -2.52 6.05
CA SER A 37 27.41 -1.19 6.64
C SER A 37 26.01 -1.04 7.23
N VAL A 38 25.91 -0.36 8.36
CA VAL A 38 24.63 0.01 9.00
C VAL A 38 24.47 1.52 8.88
N VAL A 39 23.31 1.93 8.35
CA VAL A 39 22.97 3.34 8.15
C VAL A 39 21.68 3.65 8.91
N GLU A 40 21.71 4.67 9.74
CA GLU A 40 20.52 5.21 10.38
C GLU A 40 19.86 6.23 9.45
N LYS A 41 18.56 6.03 9.12
CA LYS A 41 17.86 6.93 8.22
C LYS A 41 16.38 7.07 8.58
N GLY A 42 16.03 8.28 9.01
CA GLY A 42 14.70 8.56 9.53
C GLY A 42 14.52 8.03 10.96
N LYS A 43 13.34 8.22 11.48
CA LYS A 43 12.98 7.84 12.85
C LYS A 43 11.56 7.31 12.93
N ASP A 44 11.25 6.60 14.00
CA ASP A 44 9.89 6.22 14.35
C ASP A 44 9.17 7.33 15.17
N ASP A 45 7.91 7.10 15.53
CA ASP A 45 7.13 8.06 16.30
C ASP A 45 7.63 8.29 17.75
N ASN A 46 8.52 7.43 18.26
CA ASN A 46 9.22 7.64 19.55
C ASN A 46 10.56 8.36 19.39
N GLY A 47 10.99 8.63 18.17
CA GLY A 47 12.29 9.24 17.87
C GLY A 47 13.45 8.25 17.75
N GLU A 48 13.19 6.94 17.83
CA GLU A 48 14.17 5.89 17.59
C GLU A 48 14.59 5.88 16.11
N LEU A 49 15.89 5.84 15.86
CA LEU A 49 16.42 5.88 14.49
C LEU A 49 16.20 4.54 13.76
N ILE A 50 15.63 4.61 12.58
CA ILE A 50 15.41 3.42 11.75
C ILE A 50 16.73 3.04 11.09
N ARG A 51 17.12 1.79 11.27
CA ARG A 51 18.40 1.24 10.84
C ARG A 51 18.24 0.39 9.59
N VAL A 52 19.16 0.57 8.65
CA VAL A 52 19.25 -0.19 7.40
C VAL A 52 20.62 -0.84 7.34
N VAL A 53 20.65 -2.16 7.37
CA VAL A 53 21.87 -2.92 7.11
C VAL A 53 22.04 -3.13 5.61
N ILE A 54 23.23 -2.90 5.10
CA ILE A 54 23.55 -3.04 3.67
C ILE A 54 24.70 -4.03 3.52
N PHE A 55 24.48 -5.05 2.70
CA PHE A 55 25.54 -5.93 2.22
C PHE A 55 25.94 -5.52 0.80
N ASP A 56 27.21 -5.17 0.58
CA ASP A 56 27.78 -4.80 -0.70
C ASP A 56 29.17 -5.42 -0.88
N ASN A 57 29.25 -6.45 -1.71
CA ASN A 57 30.53 -7.09 -2.07
C ASN A 57 31.07 -6.63 -3.42
N SER A 58 30.35 -5.80 -4.15
CA SER A 58 30.66 -5.50 -5.55
C SER A 58 31.80 -4.51 -5.74
N LYS A 59 32.01 -3.61 -4.78
CA LYS A 59 32.91 -2.44 -4.88
C LYS A 59 32.63 -1.55 -6.11
N LYS A 60 31.46 -1.73 -6.77
CA LYS A 60 31.03 -0.96 -7.94
C LYS A 60 30.10 0.18 -7.48
N GLN A 61 30.14 1.29 -8.20
CA GLN A 61 29.20 2.39 -8.00
C GLN A 61 27.88 2.10 -8.74
N ASN A 62 26.77 2.64 -8.20
CA ASN A 62 25.45 2.62 -8.86
C ASN A 62 24.91 1.22 -9.21
N ILE A 63 25.20 0.22 -8.39
CA ILE A 63 24.60 -1.10 -8.57
C ILE A 63 23.18 -1.16 -8.03
N PRO A 64 22.31 -1.99 -8.64
CA PRO A 64 20.94 -2.18 -8.19
C PRO A 64 20.85 -2.71 -6.76
N VAL A 65 19.77 -2.37 -6.09
CA VAL A 65 19.50 -2.75 -4.70
C VAL A 65 18.29 -3.66 -4.62
N ILE A 66 18.40 -4.71 -3.82
CA ILE A 66 17.27 -5.50 -3.34
C ILE A 66 16.94 -4.99 -1.94
N LEU A 67 15.71 -4.52 -1.72
CA LEU A 67 15.27 -4.03 -0.43
C LEU A 67 14.40 -5.08 0.29
N ILE A 68 14.80 -5.43 1.49
CA ILE A 68 14.05 -6.30 2.40
C ILE A 68 13.49 -5.43 3.53
N ASN A 69 12.21 -5.59 3.84
CA ASN A 69 11.58 -4.92 4.97
C ASN A 69 11.15 -5.95 6.01
N ASN A 70 11.48 -5.70 7.27
CA ASN A 70 11.18 -6.59 8.37
C ASN A 70 10.43 -5.87 9.47
N GLY A 71 9.51 -6.55 10.13
CA GLY A 71 8.93 -6.10 11.37
C GLY A 71 7.98 -4.90 11.24
N ILE A 72 7.22 -4.80 10.16
CA ILE A 72 6.01 -3.95 10.15
C ILE A 72 5.12 -4.37 11.33
N HIS A 73 4.95 -5.68 11.49
CA HIS A 73 4.31 -6.30 12.64
C HIS A 73 5.35 -7.13 13.39
N PRO A 74 5.98 -6.60 14.45
CA PRO A 74 7.10 -7.29 15.10
C PRO A 74 6.76 -8.61 15.78
N GLY A 75 5.48 -8.91 15.99
CA GLY A 75 5.03 -10.24 16.39
C GLY A 75 5.20 -11.29 15.28
N GLU A 76 5.39 -10.84 14.04
CA GLU A 76 5.71 -11.64 12.86
C GLU A 76 7.23 -11.57 12.61
N SER A 77 8.00 -12.11 13.55
CA SER A 77 9.46 -11.92 13.63
C SER A 77 10.30 -12.80 12.71
N ASP A 78 9.66 -13.67 11.95
CA ASP A 78 10.31 -14.65 11.04
C ASP A 78 11.35 -13.99 10.14
N GLY A 79 10.97 -12.85 9.52
CA GLY A 79 11.85 -12.07 8.65
C GLY A 79 13.03 -11.43 9.39
N ILE A 80 12.83 -10.99 10.62
CA ILE A 80 13.90 -10.37 11.44
C ILE A 80 15.01 -11.40 11.67
N ASP A 81 14.68 -12.57 12.22
CA ASP A 81 15.66 -13.61 12.50
C ASP A 81 16.28 -14.22 11.23
N ALA A 82 15.45 -14.44 10.19
CA ALA A 82 15.93 -14.94 8.90
C ALA A 82 16.91 -13.95 8.22
N THR A 83 16.64 -12.65 8.28
CA THR A 83 17.51 -11.63 7.69
C THR A 83 18.83 -11.51 8.44
N MET A 84 18.83 -11.62 9.78
CA MET A 84 20.08 -11.64 10.56
C MET A 84 21.00 -12.78 10.11
N MET A 85 20.47 -13.99 9.98
CA MET A 85 21.23 -15.14 9.47
C MET A 85 21.70 -14.94 8.03
N LEU A 86 20.83 -14.43 7.16
CA LEU A 86 21.09 -14.22 5.73
C LEU A 86 22.25 -13.23 5.50
N ILE A 87 22.21 -12.07 6.14
CA ILE A 87 23.25 -11.04 6.04
C ILE A 87 24.59 -11.56 6.56
N ARG A 88 24.59 -12.25 7.70
CA ARG A 88 25.78 -12.93 8.22
C ARG A 88 26.33 -13.97 7.23
N ASP A 89 25.48 -14.82 6.69
CA ASP A 89 25.90 -15.88 5.80
C ASP A 89 26.45 -15.34 4.45
N LEU A 90 25.92 -14.23 3.98
CA LEU A 90 26.50 -13.47 2.87
C LEU A 90 27.89 -12.94 3.21
N ALA A 91 28.06 -12.31 4.37
CA ALA A 91 29.34 -11.76 4.83
C ALA A 91 30.43 -12.83 5.03
N LEU A 92 30.01 -13.99 5.52
CA LEU A 92 30.91 -15.14 5.71
C LEU A 92 31.16 -15.96 4.43
N GLY A 93 30.47 -15.66 3.33
CA GLY A 93 30.56 -16.45 2.10
C GLY A 93 30.01 -17.88 2.22
N LYS A 94 29.12 -18.14 3.20
CA LYS A 94 28.48 -19.45 3.38
C LYS A 94 27.43 -19.76 2.31
N ILE A 95 26.91 -18.74 1.67
CA ILE A 95 25.97 -18.83 0.55
C ILE A 95 26.50 -18.03 -0.63
N LYS A 96 25.88 -18.22 -1.79
CA LYS A 96 26.26 -17.50 -2.99
C LYS A 96 26.17 -15.99 -2.78
N VAL A 97 27.26 -15.29 -2.99
CA VAL A 97 27.40 -13.84 -2.79
C VAL A 97 27.01 -13.11 -4.08
N PRO A 98 26.08 -12.15 -4.03
CA PRO A 98 25.71 -11.35 -5.20
C PRO A 98 26.89 -10.49 -5.67
N GLN A 99 27.08 -10.38 -6.99
CA GLN A 99 28.18 -9.67 -7.63
C GLN A 99 27.72 -8.39 -8.35
N ASN A 100 26.44 -8.30 -8.65
CA ASN A 100 25.85 -7.25 -9.47
C ASN A 100 24.80 -6.41 -8.71
N THR A 101 24.46 -6.82 -7.49
CA THR A 101 23.42 -6.18 -6.66
C THR A 101 23.89 -6.01 -5.23
N LYS A 102 23.32 -5.00 -4.55
CA LYS A 102 23.41 -4.85 -3.09
C LYS A 102 22.16 -5.44 -2.45
N VAL A 103 22.30 -5.89 -1.23
CA VAL A 103 21.17 -6.28 -0.38
C VAL A 103 21.07 -5.28 0.76
N ALA A 104 19.96 -4.57 0.82
CA ALA A 104 19.64 -3.67 1.93
C ALA A 104 18.42 -4.21 2.69
N ALA A 105 18.49 -4.18 3.99
CA ALA A 105 17.37 -4.60 4.84
C ALA A 105 17.10 -3.55 5.92
N ILE A 106 15.83 -3.15 6.05
CA ILE A 106 15.35 -2.46 7.24
C ILE A 106 15.33 -3.51 8.34
N GLU A 107 16.14 -3.29 9.39
CA GLU A 107 16.36 -4.27 10.46
C GLU A 107 15.07 -4.59 11.20
N ALA A 108 14.36 -3.54 11.65
CA ALA A 108 13.03 -3.61 12.25
C ALA A 108 12.29 -2.28 11.97
N TYR A 109 11.26 -2.33 11.16
CA TYR A 109 10.52 -1.13 10.74
C TYR A 109 9.70 -0.52 11.88
N ASN A 110 9.03 -1.36 12.67
CA ASN A 110 8.25 -0.96 13.83
C ASN A 110 9.05 -1.20 15.12
N ILE A 111 10.00 -0.33 15.42
CA ILE A 111 10.89 -0.45 16.57
C ILE A 111 10.09 -0.49 17.87
N SER A 112 9.19 0.48 18.05
CA SER A 112 8.35 0.60 19.26
C SER A 112 7.49 -0.65 19.49
N GLY A 113 6.94 -1.22 18.42
CA GLY A 113 6.20 -2.48 18.49
C GLY A 113 7.09 -3.67 18.85
N MET A 114 8.35 -3.70 18.37
CA MET A 114 9.31 -4.73 18.73
C MET A 114 9.73 -4.64 20.20
N GLN A 115 9.93 -3.44 20.72
CA GLN A 115 10.25 -3.19 22.13
C GLN A 115 9.08 -3.50 23.08
N ARG A 116 7.83 -3.42 22.57
CA ARG A 116 6.64 -3.85 23.30
C ARG A 116 6.47 -5.37 23.23
N ARG A 117 7.39 -6.08 23.87
CA ARG A 117 7.52 -7.53 23.84
C ARG A 117 6.62 -8.23 24.85
N GLY A 118 6.03 -9.38 24.46
CA GLY A 118 5.18 -10.19 25.33
C GLY A 118 4.82 -11.53 24.70
N LYS A 119 3.99 -12.31 25.42
CA LYS A 119 3.66 -13.71 25.06
C LYS A 119 2.27 -13.86 24.43
N PHE A 120 1.38 -12.89 24.57
CA PHE A 120 -0.07 -13.12 24.42
C PHE A 120 -0.75 -12.37 23.28
N SER A 121 -0.10 -11.36 22.71
CA SER A 121 -0.71 -10.48 21.72
C SER A 121 -1.07 -11.16 20.38
N ARG A 122 -0.52 -12.35 20.13
CA ARG A 122 -0.80 -13.14 18.93
C ARG A 122 -1.34 -14.52 19.34
N ALA A 123 -2.58 -14.54 19.81
CA ALA A 123 -3.23 -15.72 20.38
C ALA A 123 -3.26 -16.95 19.46
N ASN A 124 -3.29 -16.74 18.13
CA ASN A 124 -3.41 -17.82 17.14
C ASN A 124 -2.06 -18.32 16.62
N GLN A 125 -0.96 -17.62 16.91
CA GLN A 125 0.34 -17.91 16.30
C GLN A 125 1.13 -18.95 17.08
N ASN A 126 1.66 -19.95 16.39
CA ASN A 126 2.52 -20.98 16.95
C ASN A 126 3.97 -20.46 17.07
N GLY A 127 4.27 -19.80 18.18
CA GLY A 127 5.58 -19.22 18.45
C GLY A 127 5.91 -17.95 17.65
N PRO A 128 7.03 -17.31 17.96
CA PRO A 128 7.95 -17.64 19.06
C PRO A 128 7.34 -17.40 20.45
N GLU A 129 8.03 -17.85 21.50
CA GLU A 129 7.56 -17.77 22.90
C GLU A 129 7.23 -16.35 23.34
N GLU A 130 8.06 -15.40 22.95
CA GLU A 130 7.86 -13.96 23.13
C GLU A 130 8.08 -13.25 21.80
N HIS A 131 7.34 -12.19 21.57
CA HIS A 131 7.36 -11.45 20.31
C HIS A 131 6.89 -10.01 20.52
N GLY A 132 7.08 -9.15 19.53
CA GLY A 132 6.61 -7.78 19.55
C GLY A 132 5.10 -7.65 19.34
N PHE A 133 4.65 -6.42 19.31
CA PHE A 133 3.25 -6.00 19.15
C PHE A 133 3.00 -5.39 17.76
N ARG A 134 1.80 -5.56 17.23
CA ARG A 134 1.42 -5.12 15.88
C ARG A 134 1.45 -3.61 15.71
N GLY A 135 0.85 -2.86 16.64
CA GLY A 135 0.77 -1.41 16.58
C GLY A 135 2.11 -0.74 16.86
N ASN A 136 2.33 0.45 16.29
CA ASN A 136 3.48 1.26 16.61
C ASN A 136 3.28 2.04 17.93
N ALA A 137 4.18 3.00 18.25
CA ALA A 137 4.10 3.83 19.46
C ALA A 137 2.76 4.55 19.63
N ARG A 138 2.12 4.96 18.53
CA ARG A 138 0.82 5.62 18.50
C ARG A 138 -0.34 4.68 18.20
N ASN A 139 -0.10 3.36 18.24
CA ASN A 139 -1.07 2.30 17.97
C ASN A 139 -1.62 2.27 16.54
N PHE A 140 -0.84 2.73 15.55
CA PHE A 140 -1.15 2.54 14.14
C PHE A 140 -0.65 1.19 13.62
N ASP A 141 -1.41 0.60 12.70
CA ASP A 141 -0.94 -0.47 11.83
C ASP A 141 -0.13 0.15 10.68
N LEU A 142 1.18 0.01 10.75
CA LEU A 142 2.08 0.60 9.76
C LEU A 142 1.87 0.04 8.34
N ASN A 143 1.27 -1.15 8.22
CA ASN A 143 0.91 -1.71 6.90
C ASN A 143 -0.40 -1.14 6.35
N ARG A 144 -0.84 0.01 6.83
CA ARG A 144 -1.94 0.83 6.31
C ARG A 144 -1.52 2.28 6.08
N ASP A 145 -0.23 2.59 6.32
CA ASP A 145 0.26 3.98 6.37
C ASP A 145 1.22 4.37 5.23
N PHE A 146 1.56 3.45 4.32
CA PHE A 146 2.57 3.70 3.29
C PHE A 146 2.25 4.87 2.36
N ILE A 147 0.97 5.19 2.14
CA ILE A 147 0.56 6.31 1.29
C ILE A 147 -0.01 7.50 2.07
N LYS A 148 -0.78 7.26 3.15
CA LYS A 148 -1.37 8.36 3.93
C LYS A 148 -0.34 9.10 4.80
N ASN A 149 0.74 8.40 5.19
CA ASN A 149 1.94 9.04 5.70
C ASN A 149 1.73 9.82 7.01
N ASP A 150 0.95 9.24 7.93
CA ASP A 150 0.63 9.85 9.22
C ASP A 150 1.73 9.67 10.27
N THR A 151 2.56 8.63 10.11
CA THR A 151 3.61 8.28 11.07
C THR A 151 5.00 8.71 10.58
N GLU A 152 5.91 8.93 11.51
CA GLU A 152 7.32 9.16 11.19
C GLU A 152 7.94 7.91 10.53
N ASN A 153 7.47 6.70 10.89
CA ASN A 153 7.88 5.46 10.22
C ASN A 153 7.60 5.51 8.71
N ALA A 154 6.40 5.92 8.31
CA ALA A 154 6.04 5.99 6.88
C ALA A 154 6.88 7.02 6.13
N LYS A 155 7.13 8.16 6.74
CA LYS A 155 8.03 9.18 6.17
C LYS A 155 9.45 8.64 6.00
N ALA A 156 9.96 7.95 7.02
CA ALA A 156 11.28 7.33 6.97
C ALA A 156 11.36 6.25 5.89
N PHE A 157 10.33 5.40 5.74
CA PHE A 157 10.31 4.39 4.67
C PHE A 157 10.40 5.03 3.29
N GLN A 158 9.62 6.08 3.04
CA GLN A 158 9.65 6.78 1.76
C GLN A 158 11.05 7.35 1.46
N GLU A 159 11.71 7.93 2.46
CA GLU A 159 13.08 8.44 2.34
C GLU A 159 14.09 7.32 2.07
N ILE A 160 13.99 6.20 2.79
CA ILE A 160 14.85 5.01 2.59
C ILE A 160 14.64 4.44 1.19
N PHE A 161 13.38 4.26 0.79
CA PHE A 161 13.01 3.71 -0.51
C PHE A 161 13.59 4.54 -1.68
N HIS A 162 13.41 5.86 -1.63
CA HIS A 162 13.92 6.75 -2.67
C HIS A 162 15.44 6.96 -2.62
N TRP A 163 16.05 6.81 -1.46
CA TRP A 163 17.51 6.79 -1.33
C TRP A 163 18.12 5.55 -1.96
N LEU A 164 17.57 4.37 -1.67
CA LEU A 164 18.10 3.08 -2.15
C LEU A 164 17.73 2.80 -3.61
N LYS A 165 16.57 3.28 -4.08
CA LYS A 165 16.03 3.01 -5.43
C LYS A 165 16.08 1.53 -5.79
N PRO A 166 15.38 0.65 -5.04
CA PRO A 166 15.45 -0.78 -5.25
C PRO A 166 14.87 -1.18 -6.60
N ILE A 167 15.33 -2.33 -7.12
CA ILE A 167 14.74 -2.98 -8.30
C ILE A 167 13.86 -4.18 -7.94
N TYR A 168 13.91 -4.61 -6.69
CA TYR A 168 13.04 -5.63 -6.13
C TYR A 168 12.83 -5.39 -4.64
N PHE A 169 11.62 -5.68 -4.17
CA PHE A 169 11.21 -5.45 -2.79
C PHE A 169 10.64 -6.74 -2.16
N ILE A 170 11.06 -7.06 -0.94
CA ILE A 170 10.54 -8.18 -0.15
C ILE A 170 10.04 -7.63 1.17
N ASP A 171 8.79 -7.94 1.51
CA ASP A 171 8.17 -7.57 2.78
C ASP A 171 7.81 -8.84 3.56
N ASN A 172 8.40 -9.02 4.73
CA ASN A 172 8.28 -10.26 5.49
C ASN A 172 7.18 -10.19 6.54
N HIS A 173 6.24 -11.14 6.47
CA HIS A 173 5.04 -11.24 7.31
C HIS A 173 4.72 -12.68 7.71
N VAL A 174 3.65 -12.83 8.51
CA VAL A 174 3.03 -14.10 8.89
C VAL A 174 1.52 -14.02 8.64
N SER A 175 0.99 -14.96 7.87
CA SER A 175 -0.44 -15.03 7.57
C SER A 175 -1.25 -15.69 8.69
N ASN A 176 -2.56 -15.44 8.68
CA ASN A 176 -3.54 -16.16 9.48
C ASN A 176 -4.50 -16.95 8.56
N GLY A 177 -5.65 -17.39 9.04
CA GLY A 177 -6.72 -18.00 8.27
C GLY A 177 -6.83 -19.51 8.44
N ALA A 178 -7.31 -20.19 7.38
CA ALA A 178 -7.52 -21.63 7.36
C ALA A 178 -6.22 -22.43 7.60
N ASP A 179 -6.36 -23.65 8.12
CA ASP A 179 -5.23 -24.57 8.21
C ASP A 179 -5.01 -25.31 6.88
N TYR A 180 -3.77 -25.43 6.46
CA TYR A 180 -3.34 -26.11 5.23
C TYR A 180 -1.90 -26.62 5.35
N GLN A 181 -1.42 -27.37 4.36
CA GLN A 181 -0.12 -28.03 4.43
C GLN A 181 1.06 -27.09 4.16
N TYR A 182 0.83 -25.89 3.61
CA TYR A 182 1.89 -24.96 3.22
C TYR A 182 2.50 -24.25 4.42
N THR A 183 3.84 -24.16 4.43
CA THR A 183 4.57 -23.30 5.37
C THR A 183 4.68 -21.88 4.87
N PHE A 184 4.81 -21.70 3.56
CA PHE A 184 5.03 -20.43 2.92
C PHE A 184 3.90 -20.05 1.98
N THR A 185 3.35 -18.87 2.15
CA THR A 185 2.48 -18.23 1.16
C THR A 185 3.06 -16.90 0.72
N TYR A 186 2.63 -16.40 -0.42
CA TYR A 186 3.16 -15.17 -0.96
C TYR A 186 2.10 -14.32 -1.67
N ILE A 187 2.24 -13.01 -1.55
CA ILE A 187 1.49 -12.04 -2.35
C ILE A 187 2.48 -11.40 -3.32
N SER A 188 2.31 -11.69 -4.60
CA SER A 188 3.06 -11.00 -5.65
C SER A 188 2.38 -9.67 -5.98
N THR A 189 3.14 -8.62 -6.19
CA THR A 189 2.58 -7.37 -6.72
C THR A 189 1.71 -7.67 -7.93
N ASN A 190 0.50 -7.12 -7.95
CA ASN A 190 -0.50 -7.42 -8.96
C ASN A 190 0.03 -7.13 -10.38
N LYS A 191 -0.23 -8.07 -11.29
CA LYS A 191 0.27 -8.01 -12.68
C LYS A 191 -0.22 -6.77 -13.41
N GLU A 192 -1.51 -6.48 -13.32
CA GLU A 192 -2.13 -5.35 -14.01
C GLU A 192 -1.64 -4.01 -13.47
N ARG A 193 -1.37 -3.92 -12.17
CA ARG A 193 -0.79 -2.72 -11.56
C ARG A 193 0.69 -2.51 -11.90
N LEU A 194 1.45 -3.57 -12.04
CA LEU A 194 2.83 -3.48 -12.54
C LEU A 194 2.87 -3.09 -14.01
N GLY A 195 1.86 -3.49 -14.79
CA GLY A 195 1.75 -3.19 -16.19
C GLY A 195 2.20 -4.31 -17.14
N ASN A 196 2.06 -4.08 -18.43
CA ASN A 196 2.21 -5.15 -19.42
C ASN A 196 3.62 -5.70 -19.57
N SER A 197 4.64 -4.85 -19.52
CA SER A 197 6.04 -5.31 -19.68
C SER A 197 6.55 -5.93 -18.37
N LEU A 198 6.58 -5.13 -17.31
CA LEU A 198 7.12 -5.54 -16.02
C LEU A 198 6.25 -6.60 -15.33
N GLY A 199 4.93 -6.42 -15.35
CA GLY A 199 4.00 -7.37 -14.73
C GLY A 199 4.03 -8.74 -15.41
N THR A 200 4.13 -8.78 -16.73
CA THR A 200 4.26 -10.05 -17.48
C THR A 200 5.58 -10.74 -17.14
N TYR A 201 6.68 -10.02 -17.16
CA TYR A 201 7.99 -10.57 -16.79
C TYR A 201 7.98 -11.13 -15.35
N PHE A 202 7.47 -10.37 -14.40
CA PHE A 202 7.43 -10.78 -13.00
C PHE A 202 6.60 -12.06 -12.78
N HIS A 203 5.41 -12.14 -13.37
CA HIS A 203 4.49 -13.26 -13.17
C HIS A 203 4.77 -14.48 -14.05
N GLN A 204 5.45 -14.32 -15.20
CA GLN A 204 5.72 -15.43 -16.13
C GLN A 204 7.15 -15.97 -16.05
N GLU A 205 8.13 -15.12 -15.65
CA GLU A 205 9.54 -15.50 -15.61
C GLU A 205 10.07 -15.57 -14.17
N MET A 206 10.00 -14.46 -13.43
CA MET A 206 10.65 -14.35 -12.13
C MET A 206 9.94 -15.21 -11.06
N GLN A 207 8.66 -14.97 -10.81
CA GLN A 207 7.93 -15.62 -9.72
C GLN A 207 7.84 -17.14 -9.88
N PRO A 208 7.54 -17.70 -11.07
CA PRO A 208 7.56 -19.16 -11.26
C PRO A 208 8.92 -19.79 -10.95
N LYS A 209 10.00 -19.09 -11.27
CA LYS A 209 11.36 -19.59 -11.00
C LYS A 209 11.66 -19.58 -9.50
N LEU A 210 11.24 -18.53 -8.78
CA LEU A 210 11.40 -18.46 -7.33
C LEU A 210 10.61 -19.58 -6.64
N ILE A 211 9.36 -19.80 -7.06
CA ILE A 211 8.50 -20.87 -6.54
C ILE A 211 9.14 -22.25 -6.78
N GLN A 212 9.62 -22.51 -7.99
CA GLN A 212 10.32 -23.75 -8.31
C GLN A 212 11.58 -23.95 -7.42
N ASN A 213 12.30 -22.89 -7.13
CA ASN A 213 13.48 -22.97 -6.26
C ASN A 213 13.07 -23.24 -4.80
N MET A 214 11.95 -22.69 -4.32
CA MET A 214 11.39 -23.02 -3.01
C MET A 214 11.03 -24.52 -2.91
N GLU A 215 10.42 -25.08 -3.95
CA GLU A 215 10.10 -26.51 -4.02
C GLU A 215 11.37 -27.38 -3.97
N LYS A 216 12.43 -26.98 -4.69
CA LYS A 216 13.74 -27.67 -4.60
C LYS A 216 14.35 -27.62 -3.20
N SER A 217 14.09 -26.56 -2.45
CA SER A 217 14.46 -26.43 -1.04
C SER A 217 13.49 -27.18 -0.10
N LYS A 218 12.54 -27.94 -0.67
CA LYS A 218 11.50 -28.72 0.05
C LYS A 218 10.59 -27.84 0.92
N ILE A 219 10.32 -26.63 0.47
CA ILE A 219 9.39 -25.69 1.09
C ILE A 219 8.08 -25.71 0.29
N LEU A 220 7.01 -26.26 0.91
CA LEU A 220 5.66 -26.17 0.34
C LEU A 220 5.20 -24.71 0.33
N ASN A 221 4.74 -24.25 -0.81
CA ASN A 221 4.34 -22.85 -1.00
C ASN A 221 3.13 -22.74 -1.95
N VAL A 222 2.38 -21.66 -1.81
CA VAL A 222 1.17 -21.36 -2.57
C VAL A 222 0.94 -19.83 -2.55
N PRO A 223 0.25 -19.23 -3.52
CA PRO A 223 -0.23 -17.88 -3.39
C PRO A 223 -1.05 -17.70 -2.10
N TYR A 224 -0.98 -16.53 -1.49
CA TYR A 224 -1.70 -16.20 -0.26
C TYR A 224 -3.16 -16.66 -0.32
N VAL A 225 -3.57 -17.45 0.67
CA VAL A 225 -4.86 -18.14 0.68
C VAL A 225 -5.95 -17.21 1.22
N ASN A 226 -6.46 -16.37 0.34
CA ASN A 226 -7.48 -15.37 0.65
C ASN A 226 -8.89 -15.96 0.48
N ILE A 227 -9.24 -16.95 1.32
CA ILE A 227 -10.57 -17.59 1.29
C ILE A 227 -11.54 -16.91 2.25
N HIS A 228 -12.80 -16.84 1.80
CA HIS A 228 -13.94 -16.42 2.60
C HIS A 228 -14.79 -17.66 2.88
N GLY A 229 -14.57 -18.32 4.04
CA GLY A 229 -15.28 -19.54 4.41
C GLY A 229 -14.36 -20.62 4.98
N ASP A 230 -14.90 -21.83 5.11
CA ASP A 230 -14.25 -22.93 5.80
C ASP A 230 -13.35 -23.76 4.87
N SER A 231 -13.58 -23.70 3.55
CA SER A 231 -12.93 -24.55 2.53
C SER A 231 -12.47 -23.70 1.34
N PRO A 232 -11.35 -24.06 0.66
CA PRO A 232 -10.92 -23.42 -0.57
C PRO A 232 -11.67 -23.90 -1.81
N ASP A 233 -12.66 -24.80 -1.68
CA ASP A 233 -13.29 -25.51 -2.82
C ASP A 233 -13.93 -24.57 -3.85
N ASP A 234 -14.46 -23.43 -3.41
CA ASP A 234 -15.00 -22.38 -4.30
C ASP A 234 -13.94 -21.51 -4.99
N GLY A 235 -12.68 -21.76 -4.67
CA GLY A 235 -11.56 -20.96 -5.14
C GLY A 235 -11.31 -19.72 -4.28
N PHE A 236 -10.25 -19.00 -4.62
CA PHE A 236 -9.90 -17.75 -3.93
C PHE A 236 -9.19 -16.76 -4.86
N PRO A 237 -9.38 -15.45 -4.62
CA PRO A 237 -8.71 -14.42 -5.41
C PRO A 237 -7.30 -14.16 -4.91
N ALA A 238 -6.44 -13.70 -5.81
CA ALA A 238 -5.20 -13.03 -5.42
C ALA A 238 -5.52 -11.77 -4.61
N PHE A 239 -4.70 -11.48 -3.62
CA PHE A 239 -4.83 -10.22 -2.89
C PHE A 239 -4.34 -9.05 -3.75
N MET A 240 -5.17 -8.03 -3.90
CA MET A 240 -4.82 -6.78 -4.58
C MET A 240 -4.41 -5.75 -3.53
N ASP A 241 -3.11 -5.50 -3.42
CA ASP A 241 -2.57 -4.50 -2.52
C ASP A 241 -2.73 -3.09 -3.10
N SER A 242 -3.46 -2.24 -2.42
CA SER A 242 -3.57 -0.82 -2.72
C SER A 242 -2.37 -0.05 -2.14
N PRO A 243 -2.17 1.23 -2.49
CA PRO A 243 -1.00 2.01 -2.04
C PRO A 243 -0.83 2.17 -0.53
N ARG A 244 -1.86 1.89 0.30
CA ARG A 244 -1.72 1.87 1.76
C ARG A 244 -0.80 0.77 2.26
N TYR A 245 -0.63 -0.30 1.50
CA TYR A 245 0.27 -1.43 1.78
C TYR A 245 1.65 -1.20 1.19
N ALA A 246 2.66 -1.87 1.75
CA ALA A 246 4.05 -1.71 1.33
C ALA A 246 4.26 -1.99 -0.17
N THR A 247 3.83 -3.15 -0.66
CA THR A 247 3.99 -3.54 -2.06
C THR A 247 3.06 -2.74 -2.99
N GLY A 248 1.91 -2.30 -2.49
CA GLY A 248 1.03 -1.38 -3.21
C GLY A 248 1.68 -0.01 -3.43
N TYR A 249 2.45 0.47 -2.45
CA TYR A 249 3.21 1.71 -2.55
C TYR A 249 4.40 1.56 -3.54
N THR A 250 5.19 0.49 -3.42
CA THR A 250 6.37 0.30 -4.30
C THR A 250 5.99 0.17 -5.78
N THR A 251 4.82 -0.38 -6.06
CA THR A 251 4.25 -0.47 -7.42
C THR A 251 4.07 0.89 -8.08
N LEU A 252 3.82 1.94 -7.31
CA LEU A 252 3.68 3.31 -7.83
C LEU A 252 4.96 3.83 -8.51
N PHE A 253 6.08 3.20 -8.21
CA PHE A 253 7.40 3.50 -8.79
C PHE A 253 7.93 2.37 -9.68
N ASN A 254 7.02 1.47 -10.12
CA ASN A 254 7.32 0.31 -10.98
C ASN A 254 8.35 -0.64 -10.36
N ILE A 255 8.33 -0.82 -9.04
CA ILE A 255 9.16 -1.80 -8.34
C ILE A 255 8.33 -3.05 -8.07
N PRO A 256 8.69 -4.20 -8.66
CA PRO A 256 8.04 -5.47 -8.33
C PRO A 256 8.40 -5.88 -6.91
N GLY A 257 7.44 -6.46 -6.21
CA GLY A 257 7.65 -6.90 -4.85
C GLY A 257 6.87 -8.15 -4.51
N THR A 258 7.28 -8.78 -3.43
CA THR A 258 6.59 -9.93 -2.85
C THR A 258 6.44 -9.74 -1.35
N VAL A 259 5.23 -9.96 -0.85
CA VAL A 259 4.98 -10.16 0.57
C VAL A 259 5.17 -11.65 0.86
N ALA A 260 6.15 -11.96 1.68
CA ALA A 260 6.37 -13.30 2.19
C ALA A 260 5.48 -13.50 3.42
N GLU A 261 4.56 -14.45 3.34
CA GLU A 261 3.55 -14.72 4.36
C GLU A 261 3.67 -16.17 4.82
N THR A 262 4.49 -16.42 5.84
CA THR A 262 4.56 -17.75 6.44
C THR A 262 3.30 -18.01 7.27
N HIS A 263 2.87 -19.29 7.36
CA HIS A 263 1.61 -19.60 8.01
C HIS A 263 1.75 -19.68 9.54
N MET A 264 0.91 -18.96 10.26
CA MET A 264 0.94 -18.82 11.73
C MET A 264 0.91 -20.15 12.51
N LEU A 265 0.32 -21.21 11.97
CA LEU A 265 0.16 -22.49 12.64
C LEU A 265 1.39 -23.41 12.50
N LYS A 266 2.34 -23.05 11.65
CA LYS A 266 3.57 -23.83 11.48
C LYS A 266 4.59 -23.51 12.58
N PRO A 267 5.45 -24.47 12.97
CA PRO A 267 6.52 -24.20 13.91
C PRO A 267 7.39 -23.01 13.51
N TYR A 268 7.82 -22.21 14.47
CA TYR A 268 8.60 -21.00 14.21
C TYR A 268 9.86 -21.27 13.38
N GLN A 269 10.59 -22.35 13.72
CA GLN A 269 11.81 -22.73 12.98
C GLN A 269 11.55 -23.02 11.48
N ASP A 270 10.40 -23.61 11.15
CA ASP A 270 10.05 -23.90 9.75
C ASP A 270 9.72 -22.61 9.01
N ARG A 271 9.04 -21.68 9.67
CA ARG A 271 8.71 -20.36 9.12
C ARG A 271 9.97 -19.51 8.87
N VAL A 272 10.87 -19.44 9.85
CA VAL A 272 12.17 -18.74 9.70
C VAL A 272 12.97 -19.32 8.55
N LYS A 273 13.06 -20.65 8.44
CA LYS A 273 13.73 -21.33 7.33
C LYS A 273 13.11 -20.99 5.98
N ALA A 274 11.78 -21.01 5.88
CA ALA A 274 11.08 -20.71 4.63
C ALA A 274 11.34 -19.26 4.18
N THR A 275 11.30 -18.31 5.09
CA THR A 275 11.60 -16.89 4.81
C THR A 275 13.05 -16.71 4.38
N TYR A 276 14.00 -17.35 5.06
CA TYR A 276 15.41 -17.33 4.69
C TYR A 276 15.63 -17.84 3.26
N GLU A 277 15.06 -19.01 2.93
CA GLU A 277 15.21 -19.61 1.61
C GLU A 277 14.58 -18.75 0.51
N TYR A 278 13.42 -18.14 0.75
CA TYR A 278 12.81 -17.24 -0.22
C TYR A 278 13.69 -16.02 -0.51
N MET A 279 14.23 -15.39 0.52
CA MET A 279 15.14 -14.25 0.36
C MET A 279 16.43 -14.66 -0.38
N ARG A 280 17.00 -15.80 -0.02
CA ARG A 280 18.20 -16.31 -0.67
C ARG A 280 17.99 -16.58 -2.17
N HIS A 281 16.89 -17.23 -2.52
CA HIS A 281 16.54 -17.47 -3.92
C HIS A 281 16.24 -16.18 -4.69
N SER A 282 15.59 -15.23 -4.05
CA SER A 282 15.29 -13.92 -4.63
C SER A 282 16.57 -13.14 -4.92
N ILE A 283 17.51 -13.10 -4.00
CA ILE A 283 18.82 -12.44 -4.18
C ILE A 283 19.54 -13.06 -5.36
N ASN A 284 19.63 -14.38 -5.43
CA ASN A 284 20.29 -15.07 -6.54
C ASN A 284 19.64 -14.76 -7.90
N PHE A 285 18.31 -14.82 -7.97
CA PHE A 285 17.60 -14.52 -9.21
C PHE A 285 17.82 -13.08 -9.66
N VAL A 286 17.64 -12.13 -8.75
CA VAL A 286 17.78 -10.70 -9.08
C VAL A 286 19.22 -10.35 -9.47
N ASP A 287 20.22 -10.92 -8.79
CA ASP A 287 21.63 -10.71 -9.12
C ASP A 287 21.98 -11.24 -10.51
N GLU A 288 21.40 -12.36 -10.92
CA GLU A 288 21.61 -12.96 -12.24
C GLU A 288 20.83 -12.23 -13.36
N ASN A 289 19.69 -11.59 -13.03
CA ASN A 289 18.75 -11.03 -14.01
C ASN A 289 18.52 -9.52 -13.85
N TYR A 290 19.38 -8.80 -13.15
CA TYR A 290 19.18 -7.38 -12.83
C TYR A 290 19.03 -6.48 -14.06
N LEU A 291 19.71 -6.82 -15.17
CA LEU A 291 19.61 -6.08 -16.43
C LEU A 291 18.24 -6.21 -17.06
N ASP A 292 17.67 -7.42 -17.07
CA ASP A 292 16.34 -7.68 -17.62
C ASP A 292 15.27 -6.98 -16.77
N ILE A 293 15.37 -7.08 -15.45
CA ILE A 293 14.46 -6.40 -14.52
C ILE A 293 14.51 -4.89 -14.76
N SER A 294 15.70 -4.30 -14.78
CA SER A 294 15.88 -2.85 -14.99
C SER A 294 15.35 -2.41 -16.35
N LYS A 295 15.57 -3.21 -17.41
CA LYS A 295 15.04 -2.95 -18.74
C LYS A 295 13.50 -2.95 -18.73
N LYS A 296 12.87 -3.94 -18.09
CA LYS A 296 11.41 -4.04 -18.01
C LYS A 296 10.80 -2.88 -17.21
N MET A 297 11.45 -2.45 -16.15
CA MET A 297 11.05 -1.26 -15.40
C MET A 297 11.08 0.01 -16.26
N MET A 298 12.13 0.18 -17.08
CA MET A 298 12.23 1.32 -17.99
C MET A 298 11.21 1.27 -19.13
N GLU A 299 10.99 0.10 -19.72
CA GLU A 299 9.97 -0.10 -20.75
C GLU A 299 8.58 0.27 -20.22
N GLU A 300 8.27 -0.10 -18.98
CA GLU A 300 6.96 0.16 -18.38
C GLU A 300 6.65 1.66 -18.26
N LEU A 301 7.63 2.49 -17.99
CA LEU A 301 7.44 3.94 -17.88
C LEU A 301 6.87 4.57 -19.17
N THR A 302 7.13 3.98 -20.35
CA THR A 302 6.62 4.49 -21.61
C THR A 302 5.11 4.33 -21.79
N ASN A 303 4.47 3.53 -20.94
CA ASN A 303 3.03 3.29 -20.97
C ASN A 303 2.22 4.39 -20.25
N TYR A 304 2.87 5.20 -19.41
CA TYR A 304 2.21 6.19 -18.55
C TYR A 304 2.50 7.62 -18.98
N LEU A 305 2.23 7.90 -20.25
CA LEU A 305 2.40 9.23 -20.84
C LEU A 305 1.09 10.02 -20.84
N PRO A 306 1.13 11.36 -20.92
CA PRO A 306 -0.07 12.19 -21.08
C PRO A 306 -0.98 11.69 -22.21
N ASN A 307 -2.28 11.84 -22.03
CA ASN A 307 -3.33 11.40 -22.95
C ASN A 307 -3.53 9.88 -23.06
N LYS A 308 -2.79 9.06 -22.29
CA LYS A 308 -3.07 7.63 -22.14
C LYS A 308 -4.09 7.39 -21.03
N LYS A 309 -4.78 6.26 -21.10
CA LYS A 309 -5.66 5.79 -20.04
C LYS A 309 -4.85 5.20 -18.90
N TYR A 310 -5.33 5.39 -17.67
CA TYR A 310 -4.79 4.77 -16.47
C TYR A 310 -5.92 4.33 -15.55
N ALA A 311 -5.86 3.09 -15.08
CA ALA A 311 -6.83 2.55 -14.12
C ALA A 311 -6.47 2.96 -12.70
N ILE A 312 -7.39 3.68 -12.04
CA ILE A 312 -7.26 4.12 -10.64
C ILE A 312 -8.07 3.27 -9.67
N ARG A 313 -8.98 2.43 -10.18
CA ARG A 313 -9.69 1.38 -9.42
C ARG A 313 -9.75 0.11 -10.25
N TRP A 314 -9.70 -1.02 -9.54
CA TRP A 314 -9.67 -2.35 -10.11
C TRP A 314 -10.77 -3.22 -9.52
N LYS A 315 -11.25 -4.18 -10.27
CA LYS A 315 -12.14 -5.23 -9.81
C LYS A 315 -11.69 -6.59 -10.33
N LEU A 316 -11.98 -7.63 -9.55
CA LEU A 316 -11.68 -9.00 -9.95
C LEU A 316 -12.40 -9.37 -11.24
N ASP A 317 -11.68 -9.98 -12.16
CA ASP A 317 -12.27 -10.64 -13.33
C ASP A 317 -12.53 -12.11 -13.02
N SER A 318 -13.69 -12.41 -12.43
CA SER A 318 -14.07 -13.77 -12.03
C SER A 318 -14.30 -14.75 -13.20
N THR A 319 -14.23 -14.27 -14.44
CA THR A 319 -14.31 -15.12 -15.64
C THR A 319 -12.96 -15.76 -15.99
N LYS A 320 -11.86 -15.27 -15.39
CA LYS A 320 -10.50 -15.76 -15.62
C LYS A 320 -9.92 -16.35 -14.36
N TYR A 321 -9.41 -17.57 -14.46
CA TYR A 321 -8.78 -18.29 -13.37
C TYR A 321 -7.80 -19.33 -13.89
N SER A 322 -6.88 -19.74 -13.04
CA SER A 322 -6.05 -20.93 -13.18
C SER A 322 -6.44 -21.97 -12.12
N PHE A 323 -5.95 -23.18 -12.26
CA PHE A 323 -6.10 -24.20 -11.22
C PHE A 323 -4.83 -24.36 -10.43
N ILE A 324 -4.98 -24.51 -9.12
CA ILE A 324 -3.93 -24.88 -8.19
C ILE A 324 -4.26 -26.26 -7.64
N ASP A 325 -3.27 -27.16 -7.60
CA ASP A 325 -3.38 -28.42 -6.85
C ASP A 325 -3.16 -28.12 -5.37
N PHE A 326 -4.24 -27.69 -4.70
CA PHE A 326 -4.22 -27.17 -3.35
C PHE A 326 -4.10 -28.28 -2.31
N LYS A 327 -3.10 -28.16 -1.44
CA LYS A 327 -2.80 -29.10 -0.35
C LYS A 327 -3.36 -28.56 0.95
N GLY A 328 -4.53 -29.06 1.34
CA GLY A 328 -5.24 -28.63 2.54
C GLY A 328 -5.50 -29.78 3.52
N TYR A 329 -6.36 -29.48 4.50
CA TYR A 329 -6.91 -30.44 5.44
C TYR A 329 -8.43 -30.35 5.44
N GLU A 330 -9.12 -31.51 5.61
CA GLU A 330 -10.57 -31.54 5.65
C GLU A 330 -11.12 -30.62 6.78
N ALA A 331 -12.04 -29.75 6.42
CA ALA A 331 -12.78 -28.93 7.36
C ALA A 331 -14.00 -29.69 7.91
N GLY A 332 -14.26 -29.55 9.19
CA GLY A 332 -15.41 -30.16 9.86
C GLY A 332 -15.99 -29.24 10.93
N LYS A 333 -17.11 -29.69 11.49
CA LYS A 333 -17.75 -29.04 12.63
C LYS A 333 -17.79 -30.00 13.81
N LYS A 334 -17.52 -29.51 15.00
CA LYS A 334 -17.66 -30.23 16.26
C LYS A 334 -18.22 -29.31 17.35
N PRO A 335 -18.83 -29.84 18.42
CA PRO A 335 -19.29 -29.01 19.52
C PRO A 335 -18.14 -28.20 20.14
N SER A 336 -18.39 -26.94 20.42
CA SER A 336 -17.48 -26.10 21.20
C SER A 336 -17.55 -26.49 22.67
N GLU A 337 -16.43 -26.66 23.31
CA GLU A 337 -16.34 -26.88 24.77
C GLU A 337 -16.74 -25.61 25.57
N ILE A 338 -16.71 -24.45 24.94
CA ILE A 338 -17.07 -23.17 25.57
C ILE A 338 -18.57 -22.89 25.45
N SER A 339 -19.15 -23.02 24.24
CA SER A 339 -20.51 -22.60 23.95
C SER A 339 -21.49 -23.74 23.70
N GLY A 340 -20.99 -24.96 23.50
CA GLY A 340 -21.77 -26.11 23.03
C GLY A 340 -22.25 -26.01 21.58
N LYS A 341 -22.00 -24.89 20.90
CA LYS A 341 -22.41 -24.68 19.51
C LYS A 341 -21.42 -25.31 18.54
N PRO A 342 -21.83 -25.64 17.31
CA PRO A 342 -20.89 -26.15 16.29
C PRO A 342 -19.74 -25.14 16.05
N ARG A 343 -18.50 -25.61 16.11
CA ARG A 343 -17.31 -24.85 15.77
C ARG A 343 -16.52 -25.51 14.66
N LEU A 344 -15.84 -24.72 13.83
CA LEU A 344 -14.94 -25.16 12.79
C LEU A 344 -13.70 -25.86 13.40
N PHE A 345 -13.24 -26.93 12.77
CA PHE A 345 -11.90 -27.47 12.97
C PHE A 345 -11.37 -28.05 11.63
N TYR A 346 -10.05 -28.13 11.51
CA TYR A 346 -9.38 -28.77 10.39
C TYR A 346 -8.75 -30.08 10.88
N ASP A 347 -9.05 -31.18 10.17
CA ASP A 347 -8.55 -32.51 10.54
C ASP A 347 -7.22 -32.81 9.81
N ARG A 348 -6.11 -32.61 10.52
CA ARG A 348 -4.76 -32.86 9.99
C ARG A 348 -4.48 -34.33 9.67
N ASN A 349 -5.31 -35.27 10.16
CA ASN A 349 -5.26 -36.66 9.78
C ASN A 349 -5.96 -36.96 8.45
N LYS A 350 -6.61 -35.96 7.88
CA LYS A 350 -7.27 -36.03 6.57
C LYS A 350 -6.72 -34.97 5.61
N PRO A 351 -5.42 -35.08 5.23
CA PRO A 351 -4.87 -34.19 4.23
C PRO A 351 -5.49 -34.49 2.84
N PHE A 352 -5.63 -33.45 2.04
CA PHE A 352 -6.09 -33.60 0.66
C PHE A 352 -5.22 -32.80 -0.31
N THR A 353 -5.29 -33.20 -1.59
CA THR A 353 -4.86 -32.38 -2.72
C THR A 353 -6.04 -32.26 -3.67
N ARG A 354 -6.53 -31.04 -3.91
CA ARG A 354 -7.69 -30.76 -4.77
C ARG A 354 -7.37 -29.66 -5.77
N LYS A 355 -7.96 -29.74 -6.96
CA LYS A 355 -7.93 -28.64 -7.92
C LYS A 355 -8.85 -27.52 -7.46
N VAL A 356 -8.26 -26.37 -7.16
CA VAL A 356 -8.93 -25.17 -6.67
C VAL A 356 -8.72 -24.04 -7.66
N LYS A 357 -9.76 -23.25 -7.94
CA LYS A 357 -9.65 -22.06 -8.78
C LYS A 357 -8.87 -20.95 -8.08
N PHE A 358 -7.91 -20.40 -8.78
CA PHE A 358 -7.20 -19.20 -8.35
C PHE A 358 -7.48 -18.05 -9.32
N PHE A 359 -8.09 -17.00 -8.81
CA PHE A 359 -8.50 -15.83 -9.58
C PHE A 359 -7.47 -14.72 -9.40
N ASP A 360 -6.54 -14.59 -10.33
CA ASP A 360 -5.42 -13.64 -10.24
C ASP A 360 -5.50 -12.49 -11.25
N THR A 361 -6.58 -12.43 -12.03
CA THR A 361 -6.78 -11.40 -13.05
C THR A 361 -7.73 -10.32 -12.57
N TYR A 362 -7.29 -9.08 -12.66
CA TYR A 362 -8.10 -7.90 -12.37
C TYR A 362 -8.32 -7.09 -13.64
N LYS A 363 -9.41 -6.35 -13.68
CA LYS A 363 -9.74 -5.41 -14.77
C LYS A 363 -10.05 -4.04 -14.21
N ALA A 364 -9.83 -3.02 -15.02
CA ALA A 364 -10.14 -1.66 -14.63
C ALA A 364 -11.62 -1.51 -14.27
N ASP A 365 -11.89 -0.94 -13.10
CA ASP A 365 -13.22 -0.51 -12.66
C ASP A 365 -13.44 0.97 -12.95
N LYS A 366 -12.41 1.78 -12.77
CA LYS A 366 -12.39 3.20 -13.12
C LYS A 366 -11.07 3.56 -13.79
N GLU A 367 -11.18 4.25 -14.93
CA GLU A 367 -10.04 4.79 -15.67
C GLU A 367 -10.13 6.30 -15.76
N ILE A 368 -8.97 6.95 -15.84
CA ILE A 368 -8.82 8.37 -16.17
C ILE A 368 -7.89 8.54 -17.38
N ILE A 369 -7.96 9.70 -18.00
CA ILE A 369 -6.93 10.12 -18.97
C ILE A 369 -5.83 10.85 -18.18
N ILE A 370 -4.59 10.44 -18.37
CA ILE A 370 -3.43 11.08 -17.73
C ILE A 370 -3.34 12.53 -18.19
N PRO A 371 -3.42 13.54 -17.30
CA PRO A 371 -3.25 14.94 -17.69
C PRO A 371 -1.78 15.22 -18.03
N THR A 372 -1.51 16.32 -18.69
CA THR A 372 -0.12 16.78 -18.93
C THR A 372 0.49 17.34 -17.65
N TYR A 373 -0.29 18.09 -16.88
CA TYR A 373 0.13 18.67 -15.60
C TYR A 373 -0.97 18.60 -14.55
N TYR A 374 -0.56 18.59 -13.29
CA TYR A 374 -1.39 19.04 -12.18
C TYR A 374 -0.98 20.43 -11.76
N VAL A 375 -1.96 21.26 -11.35
CA VAL A 375 -1.73 22.55 -10.71
C VAL A 375 -2.18 22.44 -9.27
N ILE A 376 -1.25 22.67 -8.33
CA ILE A 376 -1.50 22.54 -6.90
C ILE A 376 -1.31 23.92 -6.25
N PRO A 377 -2.36 24.49 -5.64
CA PRO A 377 -2.23 25.74 -4.90
C PRO A 377 -1.19 25.63 -3.78
N LYS A 378 -0.43 26.69 -3.54
CA LYS A 378 0.59 26.75 -2.48
C LYS A 378 0.02 26.61 -1.07
N SER A 379 -1.30 26.76 -0.90
CA SER A 379 -2.00 26.47 0.35
C SER A 379 -1.96 24.98 0.73
N GLU A 380 -1.72 24.09 -0.23
CA GLU A 380 -1.66 22.63 -0.02
C GLU A 380 -0.24 22.17 0.37
N GLY A 381 0.36 22.84 1.37
CA GLY A 381 1.76 22.61 1.77
C GLY A 381 2.08 21.17 2.16
N LYS A 382 1.15 20.48 2.87
CA LYS A 382 1.32 19.07 3.25
C LYS A 382 1.44 18.16 2.02
N ILE A 383 0.62 18.39 1.00
CA ILE A 383 0.67 17.64 -0.25
C ILE A 383 2.02 17.85 -0.94
N ILE A 384 2.46 19.10 -1.03
CA ILE A 384 3.75 19.45 -1.64
C ILE A 384 4.91 18.78 -0.91
N GLU A 385 4.90 18.71 0.41
CA GLU A 385 5.93 18.03 1.18
C GLU A 385 5.95 16.51 0.92
N ASN A 386 4.78 15.89 0.79
CA ASN A 386 4.69 14.49 0.39
C ASN A 386 5.24 14.26 -1.02
N LEU A 387 4.98 15.16 -1.96
CA LEU A 387 5.56 15.09 -3.30
C LEU A 387 7.09 15.19 -3.26
N LYS A 388 7.64 16.14 -2.49
CA LYS A 388 9.10 16.28 -2.30
C LYS A 388 9.74 15.02 -1.75
N ARG A 389 9.15 14.44 -0.72
CA ARG A 389 9.66 13.20 -0.09
C ARG A 389 9.67 12.04 -1.07
N ASN A 390 8.69 11.98 -1.97
CA ASN A 390 8.59 10.96 -3.01
C ASN A 390 9.35 11.31 -4.30
N GLN A 391 10.27 12.27 -4.24
CA GLN A 391 11.14 12.68 -5.36
C GLN A 391 10.38 13.17 -6.60
N ILE A 392 9.16 13.65 -6.43
CA ILE A 392 8.38 14.26 -7.50
C ILE A 392 8.96 15.63 -7.86
N LYS A 393 9.18 15.84 -9.14
CA LYS A 393 9.66 17.11 -9.69
C LYS A 393 8.49 18.03 -10.01
N PHE A 394 8.62 19.29 -9.66
CA PHE A 394 7.63 20.33 -9.94
C PHE A 394 8.30 21.71 -10.09
N LYS A 395 7.55 22.66 -10.61
CA LYS A 395 7.96 24.07 -10.74
C LYS A 395 6.95 24.95 -10.03
N GLU A 396 7.43 26.07 -9.50
CA GLU A 396 6.59 27.15 -8.99
C GLU A 396 6.26 28.14 -10.09
N LEU A 397 5.02 28.62 -10.12
CA LEU A 397 4.63 29.73 -11.00
C LEU A 397 5.40 31.00 -10.60
N GLN A 398 6.04 31.63 -11.57
CA GLN A 398 6.86 32.83 -11.35
C GLN A 398 6.04 34.11 -11.29
N SER A 399 4.80 34.08 -11.77
CA SER A 399 3.84 35.17 -11.73
C SER A 399 2.42 34.66 -11.65
N ASP A 400 1.48 35.54 -11.26
CA ASP A 400 0.06 35.26 -11.37
C ASP A 400 -0.28 34.95 -12.82
N SER A 401 -1.01 33.86 -13.05
CA SER A 401 -1.29 33.35 -14.38
C SER A 401 -2.74 32.91 -14.52
N LEU A 402 -3.36 33.22 -15.67
CA LEU A 402 -4.64 32.64 -16.08
C LEU A 402 -4.37 31.34 -16.83
N ILE A 403 -4.88 30.24 -16.32
CA ILE A 403 -4.67 28.91 -16.92
C ILE A 403 -6.04 28.25 -17.12
N THR A 404 -6.25 27.71 -18.31
CA THR A 404 -7.41 26.84 -18.57
C THR A 404 -7.13 25.46 -18.02
N VAL A 405 -7.97 25.02 -17.10
CA VAL A 405 -7.81 23.77 -16.36
C VAL A 405 -9.10 22.94 -16.38
N GLU A 406 -8.94 21.66 -16.26
CA GLU A 406 -10.02 20.76 -15.88
C GLU A 406 -10.13 20.75 -14.35
N SER A 407 -11.31 21.10 -13.86
CA SER A 407 -11.62 21.25 -12.45
C SER A 407 -12.62 20.20 -12.03
N TYR A 408 -12.32 19.50 -10.93
CA TYR A 408 -13.22 18.52 -10.34
C TYR A 408 -14.08 19.11 -9.24
N LYS A 409 -15.32 18.64 -9.17
CA LYS A 409 -16.23 18.83 -8.04
C LYS A 409 -16.62 17.47 -7.50
N ILE A 410 -16.51 17.28 -6.18
CA ILE A 410 -16.97 16.05 -5.51
C ILE A 410 -18.50 16.04 -5.57
N VAL A 411 -19.08 14.99 -6.15
CA VAL A 411 -20.53 14.86 -6.31
C VAL A 411 -21.12 13.80 -5.39
N ASP A 412 -20.36 12.77 -5.06
CA ASP A 412 -20.76 11.72 -4.13
C ASP A 412 -19.57 11.02 -3.53
N PHE A 413 -19.71 10.50 -2.34
CA PHE A 413 -18.74 9.63 -1.66
C PHE A 413 -19.41 8.93 -0.48
N LYS A 414 -18.82 7.82 -0.06
CA LYS A 414 -19.17 7.13 1.18
C LYS A 414 -18.06 7.31 2.20
N THR A 415 -18.38 7.13 3.46
CA THR A 415 -17.42 7.22 4.57
C THR A 415 -17.64 6.05 5.52
N VAL A 416 -16.56 5.46 6.03
CA VAL A 416 -16.63 4.40 7.04
C VAL A 416 -17.30 4.92 8.31
N LYS A 417 -18.07 4.07 9.00
CA LYS A 417 -18.81 4.45 10.21
C LYS A 417 -17.91 4.64 11.42
N ASN A 418 -16.84 3.87 11.51
CA ASN A 418 -15.87 3.90 12.60
C ASN A 418 -14.51 4.35 12.09
N PRO A 419 -13.68 4.99 12.93
CA PRO A 419 -12.32 5.32 12.54
C PRO A 419 -11.55 4.10 12.04
N TYR A 420 -10.85 4.28 10.94
CA TYR A 420 -9.95 3.30 10.36
C TYR A 420 -8.56 3.91 10.25
N GLU A 421 -7.62 3.38 11.03
CA GLU A 421 -6.23 3.88 11.07
C GLU A 421 -6.13 5.41 11.19
N GLY A 422 -6.87 5.95 12.17
CA GLY A 422 -6.88 7.37 12.49
C GLY A 422 -7.75 8.26 11.59
N HIS A 423 -8.49 7.69 10.65
CA HIS A 423 -9.30 8.42 9.69
C HIS A 423 -10.72 7.89 9.57
N TYR A 424 -11.65 8.77 9.22
CA TYR A 424 -12.95 8.38 8.66
C TYR A 424 -12.79 8.28 7.14
N LEU A 425 -12.21 7.17 6.67
CA LEU A 425 -11.86 6.93 5.28
C LEU A 425 -13.06 7.08 4.35
N HIS A 426 -12.90 7.87 3.29
CA HIS A 426 -13.86 7.93 2.19
C HIS A 426 -13.62 6.83 1.17
N PHE A 427 -14.67 6.41 0.49
CA PHE A 427 -14.63 5.42 -0.58
C PHE A 427 -15.79 5.61 -1.55
N ASP A 428 -15.76 4.94 -2.70
CA ASP A 428 -16.73 5.10 -3.79
C ASP A 428 -16.91 6.58 -4.20
N THR A 429 -15.85 7.34 -4.14
CA THR A 429 -15.84 8.76 -4.50
C THR A 429 -16.14 8.95 -5.96
N GLN A 430 -16.96 9.94 -6.28
CA GLN A 430 -17.36 10.33 -7.62
C GLN A 430 -17.16 11.83 -7.82
N VAL A 431 -16.73 12.21 -9.00
CA VAL A 431 -16.52 13.61 -9.38
C VAL A 431 -17.27 13.98 -10.67
N SER A 432 -17.65 15.22 -10.79
CA SER A 432 -17.92 15.88 -12.08
C SER A 432 -16.72 16.72 -12.47
N SER A 433 -16.54 16.94 -13.77
CA SER A 433 -15.46 17.77 -14.30
C SER A 433 -15.98 18.86 -15.23
N GLU A 434 -15.32 20.00 -15.20
CA GLU A 434 -15.56 21.12 -16.10
C GLU A 434 -14.24 21.76 -16.54
N LEU A 435 -14.21 22.30 -17.75
CA LEU A 435 -13.12 23.16 -18.19
C LEU A 435 -13.43 24.59 -17.77
N LYS A 436 -12.48 25.25 -17.13
CA LYS A 436 -12.58 26.66 -16.77
C LYS A 436 -11.22 27.35 -16.76
N THR A 437 -11.24 28.64 -17.06
CA THR A 437 -10.06 29.49 -16.90
C THR A 437 -10.04 30.04 -15.48
N LYS A 438 -8.95 29.78 -14.75
CA LYS A 438 -8.77 30.18 -13.37
C LYS A 438 -7.47 30.95 -13.21
N LYS A 439 -7.50 31.94 -12.34
CA LYS A 439 -6.29 32.66 -11.92
C LYS A 439 -5.57 31.85 -10.84
N PHE A 440 -4.33 31.50 -11.11
CA PHE A 440 -3.38 30.93 -10.17
C PHE A 440 -2.39 31.99 -9.73
N ARG A 441 -1.85 31.85 -8.53
CA ARG A 441 -0.96 32.82 -7.93
C ARG A 441 0.50 32.46 -8.14
N LYS A 442 1.35 33.45 -8.14
CA LYS A 442 2.79 33.25 -7.99
C LYS A 442 3.07 32.33 -6.80
N GLY A 443 3.87 31.30 -7.00
CA GLY A 443 4.21 30.29 -5.99
C GLY A 443 3.28 29.06 -5.96
N ASP A 444 2.19 29.05 -6.73
CA ASP A 444 1.43 27.81 -6.95
C ASP A 444 2.29 26.84 -7.78
N TYR A 445 2.04 25.55 -7.63
CA TYR A 445 2.92 24.51 -8.15
C TYR A 445 2.37 23.90 -9.45
N LEU A 446 3.26 23.73 -10.41
CA LEU A 446 3.00 23.05 -11.68
C LEU A 446 3.77 21.72 -11.69
N VAL A 447 3.05 20.61 -11.73
CA VAL A 447 3.61 19.24 -11.63
C VAL A 447 3.38 18.48 -12.91
N SER A 448 4.45 18.23 -13.67
CA SER A 448 4.37 17.44 -14.90
C SER A 448 4.14 15.96 -14.58
N THR A 449 3.24 15.30 -15.30
CA THR A 449 3.06 13.85 -15.24
C THR A 449 4.13 13.07 -16.03
N LYS A 450 4.92 13.76 -16.84
CA LYS A 450 6.00 13.15 -17.61
C LYS A 450 7.24 12.94 -16.74
N GLN A 451 7.12 12.03 -15.77
CA GLN A 451 8.19 11.68 -14.84
C GLN A 451 7.96 10.27 -14.25
N SER A 452 9.00 9.69 -13.63
CA SER A 452 8.96 8.31 -13.10
C SER A 452 7.90 8.09 -12.01
N GLY A 453 7.57 9.11 -11.23
CA GLY A 453 6.54 9.06 -10.18
C GLY A 453 5.12 9.30 -10.67
N VAL A 454 4.81 9.14 -11.95
CA VAL A 454 3.49 9.44 -12.51
C VAL A 454 2.37 8.64 -11.85
N LYS A 455 2.57 7.34 -11.59
CA LYS A 455 1.55 6.53 -10.90
C LYS A 455 1.26 7.04 -9.49
N PHE A 456 2.29 7.46 -8.77
CA PHE A 456 2.13 8.09 -7.45
C PHE A 456 1.25 9.34 -7.54
N LEU A 457 1.49 10.21 -8.52
CA LEU A 457 0.66 11.39 -8.75
C LEU A 457 -0.80 11.02 -9.04
N LEU A 458 -1.03 10.06 -9.93
CA LEU A 458 -2.37 9.65 -10.33
C LEU A 458 -3.15 9.02 -9.16
N GLU A 459 -2.54 8.11 -8.41
CA GLU A 459 -3.22 7.38 -7.33
C GLU A 459 -3.32 8.17 -6.02
N THR A 460 -2.66 9.32 -5.91
CA THR A 460 -2.81 10.23 -4.74
C THR A 460 -3.66 11.46 -5.05
N LEU A 461 -3.52 12.05 -6.22
CA LEU A 461 -4.17 13.33 -6.56
C LEU A 461 -5.54 13.16 -7.24
N GLU A 462 -5.81 12.02 -7.90
CA GLU A 462 -7.13 11.73 -8.44
C GLU A 462 -8.07 11.28 -7.31
N PRO A 463 -9.14 12.04 -6.98
CA PRO A 463 -9.95 11.78 -5.79
C PRO A 463 -10.71 10.46 -5.83
N GLU A 464 -10.98 9.92 -7.01
CA GLU A 464 -11.65 8.63 -7.20
C GLU A 464 -10.71 7.41 -7.05
N ALA A 465 -9.40 7.62 -6.89
CA ALA A 465 -8.45 6.55 -6.61
C ALA A 465 -8.66 5.98 -5.19
N VAL A 466 -8.44 4.68 -5.01
CA VAL A 466 -8.74 3.96 -3.76
C VAL A 466 -8.09 4.60 -2.55
N ASP A 467 -6.81 4.92 -2.65
CA ASP A 467 -6.01 5.52 -1.57
C ASP A 467 -5.61 6.97 -1.84
N SER A 468 -6.50 7.72 -2.52
CA SER A 468 -6.30 9.13 -2.79
C SER A 468 -6.17 9.95 -1.50
N TYR A 469 -5.51 11.09 -1.59
CA TYR A 469 -5.47 12.04 -0.48
C TYR A 469 -6.86 12.54 -0.08
N PHE A 470 -7.81 12.64 -1.04
CA PHE A 470 -9.20 12.93 -0.70
C PHE A 470 -9.80 11.83 0.18
N ASN A 471 -9.66 10.56 -0.21
CA ASN A 471 -10.20 9.44 0.56
C ASN A 471 -9.59 9.35 1.96
N TRP A 472 -8.34 9.79 2.15
CA TRP A 472 -7.67 9.90 3.45
C TRP A 472 -7.88 11.25 4.15
N ASN A 473 -8.98 11.98 3.83
CA ASN A 473 -9.45 13.18 4.52
C ASN A 473 -8.56 14.42 4.41
N GLU A 474 -7.60 14.47 3.51
CA GLU A 474 -6.68 15.61 3.38
C GLU A 474 -7.39 16.90 2.92
N PHE A 475 -8.57 16.79 2.31
CA PHE A 475 -9.32 17.90 1.75
C PHE A 475 -10.72 18.07 2.35
N ASP A 476 -11.03 17.48 3.50
CA ASP A 476 -12.38 17.49 4.09
C ASP A 476 -12.95 18.89 4.33
N GLY A 477 -12.09 19.89 4.45
CA GLY A 477 -12.51 21.29 4.54
C GLY A 477 -13.38 21.77 3.37
N ILE A 478 -13.29 21.16 2.19
CA ILE A 478 -14.12 21.52 1.03
C ILE A 478 -15.57 21.04 1.14
N LEU A 479 -15.83 20.07 2.02
CA LEU A 479 -17.14 19.41 2.15
C LEU A 479 -18.14 20.25 2.94
N GLY A 480 -17.67 21.28 3.63
CA GLY A 480 -18.50 22.17 4.46
C GLY A 480 -18.79 23.51 3.80
N GLN A 481 -20.05 23.90 3.80
CA GLN A 481 -20.50 25.24 3.43
C GLN A 481 -19.99 26.25 4.46
N LYS A 482 -19.53 27.45 4.04
CA LYS A 482 -18.96 28.48 4.93
C LYS A 482 -19.88 29.67 5.12
N GLU A 483 -20.65 30.05 4.10
CA GLU A 483 -21.56 31.17 4.13
C GLU A 483 -23.01 30.72 4.13
N TYR A 484 -23.86 31.44 4.84
CA TYR A 484 -25.27 31.14 5.02
C TYR A 484 -26.11 32.38 4.82
N PHE A 485 -27.42 32.23 4.84
CA PHE A 485 -28.37 33.32 4.75
C PHE A 485 -29.38 33.30 5.92
N SER A 486 -29.98 34.44 6.21
CA SER A 486 -31.14 34.52 7.11
C SER A 486 -32.40 34.47 6.28
N ASP A 487 -33.29 33.55 6.59
CA ASP A 487 -34.51 33.25 5.81
C ASP A 487 -35.32 34.49 5.48
N TYR A 488 -35.64 35.28 6.51
CA TYR A 488 -36.49 36.50 6.36
C TYR A 488 -35.83 37.60 5.52
N VAL A 489 -34.48 37.62 5.43
CA VAL A 489 -33.75 38.59 4.60
C VAL A 489 -33.66 38.10 3.17
N PHE A 490 -33.35 36.82 2.99
CA PHE A 490 -33.16 36.25 1.64
C PHE A 490 -34.48 36.00 0.89
N GLU A 491 -35.60 35.93 1.58
CA GLU A 491 -36.92 35.73 0.98
C GLU A 491 -37.21 36.73 -0.14
N ASP A 492 -37.01 38.03 0.11
CA ASP A 492 -37.21 39.08 -0.91
C ASP A 492 -36.24 38.98 -2.08
N THR A 493 -34.99 38.62 -1.81
CA THR A 493 -33.97 38.39 -2.82
C THR A 493 -34.32 37.18 -3.68
N ALA A 494 -34.76 36.09 -3.07
CA ALA A 494 -35.18 34.87 -3.78
C ALA A 494 -36.39 35.14 -4.70
N ALA A 495 -37.36 35.90 -4.20
CA ALA A 495 -38.52 36.32 -5.00
C ALA A 495 -38.11 37.14 -6.24
N GLU A 496 -37.19 38.08 -6.09
CA GLU A 496 -36.69 38.88 -7.23
C GLU A 496 -35.85 38.04 -8.19
N LEU A 497 -35.05 37.07 -7.70
CA LEU A 497 -34.32 36.11 -8.54
C LEU A 497 -35.27 35.27 -9.41
N LEU A 498 -36.33 34.74 -8.84
CA LEU A 498 -37.34 33.97 -9.58
C LEU A 498 -38.13 34.82 -10.57
N LYS A 499 -38.30 36.10 -10.28
CA LYS A 499 -38.96 37.07 -11.20
C LYS A 499 -38.09 37.42 -12.39
N THR A 500 -36.79 37.63 -12.16
CA THR A 500 -35.87 38.14 -13.18
C THR A 500 -35.16 37.05 -13.99
N ASN A 501 -34.96 35.87 -13.39
CA ASN A 501 -34.30 34.73 -14.03
C ASN A 501 -35.34 33.66 -14.44
N LYS A 502 -35.75 33.69 -15.70
CA LYS A 502 -36.74 32.77 -16.27
C LYS A 502 -36.30 31.29 -16.17
N ALA A 503 -35.02 31.01 -16.41
CA ALA A 503 -34.50 29.64 -16.35
C ALA A 503 -34.56 29.07 -14.91
N LEU A 504 -34.14 29.87 -13.94
CA LEU A 504 -34.23 29.52 -12.52
C LEU A 504 -35.69 29.28 -12.09
N LYS A 505 -36.61 30.17 -12.50
CA LYS A 505 -38.03 30.03 -12.23
C LYS A 505 -38.59 28.72 -12.80
N THR A 506 -38.30 28.44 -14.08
CA THR A 506 -38.77 27.20 -14.73
C THR A 506 -38.26 25.96 -14.00
N ALA A 507 -36.97 25.91 -13.64
CA ALA A 507 -36.39 24.79 -12.88
C ALA A 507 -37.03 24.65 -11.50
N PHE A 508 -37.29 25.76 -10.80
CA PHE A 508 -37.94 25.77 -9.50
C PHE A 508 -39.38 25.21 -9.58
N GLU A 509 -40.18 25.67 -10.53
CA GLU A 509 -41.57 25.21 -10.74
C GLU A 509 -41.61 23.72 -11.12
N LEU A 510 -40.70 23.24 -11.97
CA LEU A 510 -40.60 21.84 -12.32
C LEU A 510 -40.27 20.98 -11.11
N LYS A 511 -39.31 21.41 -10.27
CA LYS A 511 -39.00 20.68 -9.04
C LYS A 511 -40.19 20.65 -8.09
N LYS A 512 -40.87 21.76 -7.90
CA LYS A 512 -42.06 21.87 -7.07
C LYS A 512 -43.20 20.98 -7.57
N ALA A 513 -43.38 20.86 -8.86
CA ALA A 513 -44.41 20.01 -9.48
C ALA A 513 -44.07 18.50 -9.39
N SER A 514 -42.79 18.15 -9.38
CA SER A 514 -42.33 16.75 -9.39
C SER A 514 -42.02 16.17 -8.00
N ASP A 515 -41.98 17.00 -6.95
CA ASP A 515 -41.57 16.61 -5.60
C ASP A 515 -42.55 17.20 -4.59
N ALA A 516 -43.49 16.38 -4.17
CA ALA A 516 -44.58 16.80 -3.25
C ALA A 516 -44.05 17.26 -1.86
N ASN A 517 -42.97 16.62 -1.36
CA ASN A 517 -42.38 17.02 -0.07
C ASN A 517 -41.71 18.41 -0.20
N PHE A 518 -41.02 18.64 -1.30
CA PHE A 518 -40.44 19.95 -1.59
C PHE A 518 -41.53 21.02 -1.75
N ALA A 519 -42.64 20.70 -2.40
CA ALA A 519 -43.78 21.63 -2.58
C ALA A 519 -44.40 22.11 -1.28
N GLU A 520 -44.34 21.30 -0.21
CA GLU A 520 -44.89 21.62 1.10
C GLU A 520 -43.84 22.18 2.09
N ASP A 521 -42.56 22.24 1.71
CA ASP A 521 -41.47 22.69 2.55
C ASP A 521 -40.90 24.04 2.09
N GLY A 522 -41.39 25.13 2.68
CA GLY A 522 -40.94 26.49 2.35
C GLY A 522 -39.45 26.72 2.63
N ALA A 523 -38.90 26.12 3.68
CA ALA A 523 -37.47 26.25 3.99
C ALA A 523 -36.59 25.53 2.92
N ALA A 524 -37.02 24.35 2.52
CA ALA A 524 -36.35 23.63 1.43
C ALA A 524 -36.42 24.39 0.09
N GLN A 525 -37.54 25.04 -0.19
CA GLN A 525 -37.71 25.87 -1.39
C GLN A 525 -36.77 27.07 -1.39
N LEU A 526 -36.66 27.78 -0.27
CA LEU A 526 -35.78 28.94 -0.14
C LEU A 526 -34.29 28.53 -0.24
N ASP A 527 -33.91 27.45 0.43
CA ASP A 527 -32.58 26.87 0.35
C ASP A 527 -32.22 26.45 -1.08
N TRP A 528 -33.19 25.88 -1.81
CA TRP A 528 -32.98 25.50 -3.21
C TRP A 528 -32.70 26.71 -4.10
N VAL A 529 -33.46 27.82 -3.91
CA VAL A 529 -33.22 29.07 -4.67
C VAL A 529 -31.84 29.61 -4.35
N TYR A 530 -31.45 29.64 -3.07
CA TYR A 530 -30.11 30.05 -2.65
C TYR A 530 -29.02 29.22 -3.32
N LYS A 531 -29.12 27.88 -3.24
CA LYS A 531 -28.12 26.94 -3.82
C LYS A 531 -28.04 26.97 -5.35
N ASN A 532 -29.07 27.45 -6.04
CA ASN A 532 -29.09 27.62 -7.48
C ASN A 532 -28.89 29.06 -7.93
N SER A 533 -28.46 29.93 -7.04
CA SER A 533 -28.18 31.35 -7.32
C SER A 533 -26.69 31.68 -7.25
N GLU A 534 -26.34 32.88 -7.69
CA GLU A 534 -24.98 33.44 -7.57
C GLU A 534 -24.52 33.70 -6.13
N TYR A 535 -25.45 33.71 -5.17
CA TYR A 535 -25.17 33.88 -3.76
C TYR A 535 -24.57 32.63 -3.12
N TYR A 536 -24.75 31.47 -3.74
CA TYR A 536 -24.18 30.24 -3.22
C TYR A 536 -22.68 30.17 -3.51
N GLU A 537 -21.90 29.85 -2.49
CA GLU A 537 -20.46 29.77 -2.61
C GLU A 537 -20.01 28.66 -3.56
N GLY A 538 -19.14 28.99 -4.53
CA GLY A 538 -18.61 28.03 -5.47
C GLY A 538 -17.55 27.10 -4.89
N SER A 539 -17.13 27.31 -3.64
CA SER A 539 -16.07 26.55 -2.96
C SER A 539 -16.54 25.20 -2.41
N VAL A 540 -17.83 25.03 -2.15
CA VAL A 540 -18.38 23.77 -1.63
C VAL A 540 -18.13 22.63 -2.62
N ASN A 541 -17.51 21.55 -2.10
CA ASN A 541 -17.13 20.36 -2.88
C ASN A 541 -16.14 20.61 -4.02
N GLN A 542 -15.59 21.84 -4.12
CA GLN A 542 -14.60 22.16 -5.14
C GLN A 542 -13.26 21.49 -4.79
N TYR A 543 -12.84 20.51 -5.61
CA TYR A 543 -11.56 19.84 -5.41
C TYR A 543 -10.39 20.81 -5.67
N PRO A 544 -9.39 20.88 -4.78
CA PRO A 544 -8.38 21.93 -4.86
C PRO A 544 -7.20 21.62 -5.79
N ILE A 545 -7.15 20.45 -6.39
CA ILE A 545 -6.12 20.04 -7.35
C ILE A 545 -6.71 20.13 -8.76
N TYR A 546 -6.00 20.80 -9.65
CA TYR A 546 -6.46 21.06 -11.02
C TYR A 546 -5.61 20.31 -12.02
N ARG A 547 -6.18 20.02 -13.19
CA ARG A 547 -5.55 19.24 -14.24
C ARG A 547 -5.42 20.07 -15.52
N ILE A 548 -4.30 19.95 -16.23
CA ILE A 548 -4.11 20.48 -17.59
C ILE A 548 -4.03 19.27 -18.51
N ARG A 549 -4.92 19.22 -19.49
CA ARG A 549 -4.97 18.15 -20.50
C ARG A 549 -3.82 18.25 -21.50
#